data_3d137f9e35d9173e1a3a3b20b163c832
#
_entry.id   3d137f9e35d9173e1a3a3b20b163c832
#
_cell.length_a   1.000
_cell.length_b   1.000
_cell.length_c   1.000
_cell.angle_alpha   90.00
_cell.angle_beta   90.00
_cell.angle_gamma   90.00
#
_symmetry.space_group_name_H-M   'P 1'
#
loop_
_entity.id
_entity.type
_entity.pdbx_description
1 polymer ?
#
loop_
_entity_poly.entity_id
_entity_poly.type
_entity_poly.pdbx_seq_one_letter_code
_entity_poly.pdbx_strand_id
1 'polypeptide(L)'
;ETHIPRKKYGSIQDFKTIRFARMFMTGFEKETHLRFASLELVRGDWRSYSLRLQTGESPNTSLPAEGELDVSVVNIEENAGQTPVNYVLPPGVSRIISPDQSQITQLNEQSLSLKIRDLPPKNARAVYKNTSLDMRNYKYLQMFTHAEKLIDDNTDLRNGETSVFIRFGSDYRNNYYEYEVPL
;
A
#
# COMPACT_ATOMS: atom_id res chain seq x y z
N GLU A 1 6.72 -12.76 -8.78
CA GLU A 1 7.48 -12.74 -7.50
C GLU A 1 6.83 -13.71 -6.53
N THR A 2 7.56 -14.76 -6.15
CA THR A 2 7.09 -15.73 -5.16
C THR A 2 7.20 -15.13 -3.77
N HIS A 3 6.08 -14.73 -3.20
CA HIS A 3 6.00 -14.34 -1.80
C HIS A 3 6.29 -15.54 -0.90
N ILE A 4 7.46 -15.57 -0.31
CA ILE A 4 7.81 -16.59 0.67
C ILE A 4 6.96 -16.38 1.93
N PRO A 5 6.27 -17.42 2.42
CA PRO A 5 5.39 -17.27 3.56
C PRO A 5 6.16 -16.77 4.79
N ARG A 6 5.65 -15.73 5.41
CA ARG A 6 6.16 -15.21 6.68
C ARG A 6 5.91 -16.25 7.76
N LYS A 7 6.98 -16.78 8.34
CA LYS A 7 6.88 -17.71 9.46
C LYS A 7 7.28 -17.03 10.75
N LYS A 8 6.47 -17.22 11.78
CA LYS A 8 6.74 -16.79 13.15
C LYS A 8 7.21 -17.97 13.98
N TYR A 9 8.33 -17.82 14.66
CA TYR A 9 8.84 -18.82 15.58
C TYR A 9 8.92 -18.23 16.99
N GLY A 10 8.55 -19.04 17.99
CA GLY A 10 8.58 -18.66 19.40
C GLY A 10 7.48 -17.67 19.80
N SER A 11 7.70 -17.00 20.91
CA SER A 11 6.72 -16.14 21.58
C SER A 11 6.74 -14.67 21.19
N ILE A 12 7.49 -14.30 20.15
CA ILE A 12 7.53 -12.90 19.68
C ILE A 12 6.14 -12.44 19.25
N GLN A 13 5.64 -11.34 19.79
CA GLN A 13 4.29 -10.85 19.52
C GLN A 13 4.27 -9.67 18.52
N ASP A 14 5.35 -8.88 18.49
CA ASP A 14 5.43 -7.69 17.64
C ASP A 14 6.87 -7.43 17.15
N PHE A 15 7.02 -6.39 16.34
CA PHE A 15 8.31 -5.94 15.81
C PHE A 15 8.95 -4.79 16.60
N LYS A 16 8.48 -4.48 17.79
CA LYS A 16 8.96 -3.29 18.55
C LYS A 16 10.38 -3.46 19.08
N THR A 17 10.76 -4.69 19.42
CA THR A 17 12.05 -4.99 20.05
C THR A 17 12.88 -5.97 19.23
N ILE A 18 13.14 -5.64 17.98
CA ILE A 18 14.04 -6.43 17.15
C ILE A 18 15.49 -6.12 17.50
N ARG A 19 16.26 -7.13 17.92
CA ARG A 19 17.64 -6.99 18.34
C ARG A 19 18.66 -7.33 17.23
N PHE A 20 18.26 -8.14 16.24
CA PHE A 20 19.11 -8.50 15.14
C PHE A 20 18.32 -8.85 13.88
N ALA A 21 18.96 -8.67 12.74
CA ALA A 21 18.53 -9.23 11.47
C ALA A 21 19.61 -10.21 11.00
N ARG A 22 19.20 -11.38 10.54
CA ARG A 22 20.10 -12.39 9.99
C ARG A 22 19.59 -12.86 8.63
N MET A 23 20.46 -12.78 7.66
CA MET A 23 20.23 -13.31 6.32
C MET A 23 21.12 -14.54 6.12
N PHE A 24 20.53 -15.61 5.58
CA PHE A 24 21.27 -16.79 5.16
C PHE A 24 20.62 -17.38 3.92
N MET A 25 21.42 -18.10 3.16
CA MET A 25 21.00 -18.70 1.90
C MET A 25 21.43 -20.16 1.88
N THR A 26 20.58 -20.98 1.30
CA THR A 26 20.79 -22.42 1.20
C THR A 26 20.33 -22.93 -0.16
N GLY A 27 20.72 -24.18 -0.50
CA GLY A 27 20.25 -24.85 -1.71
C GLY A 27 21.01 -24.52 -2.99
N PHE A 28 22.23 -23.97 -2.88
CA PHE A 28 23.08 -23.79 -4.05
C PHE A 28 23.76 -25.11 -4.43
N GLU A 29 23.53 -25.54 -5.66
CA GLU A 29 24.17 -26.73 -6.22
C GLU A 29 25.49 -26.41 -6.94
N LYS A 30 25.71 -25.12 -7.24
CA LYS A 30 26.89 -24.62 -7.96
C LYS A 30 27.46 -23.42 -7.24
N GLU A 31 28.74 -23.12 -7.50
CA GLU A 31 29.34 -21.88 -7.07
C GLU A 31 28.51 -20.70 -7.57
N THR A 32 28.08 -19.85 -6.63
CA THR A 32 27.19 -18.73 -6.91
C THR A 32 27.70 -17.46 -6.27
N HIS A 33 27.87 -16.42 -7.07
CA HIS A 33 28.22 -15.08 -6.61
C HIS A 33 26.99 -14.21 -6.48
N LEU A 34 26.69 -13.74 -5.28
CA LEU A 34 25.60 -12.82 -5.01
C LEU A 34 26.16 -11.44 -4.63
N ARG A 35 25.57 -10.41 -5.17
CA ARG A 35 25.93 -9.01 -4.87
C ARG A 35 24.76 -8.30 -4.29
N PHE A 36 24.95 -7.68 -3.12
CA PHE A 36 23.94 -6.85 -2.46
C PHE A 36 24.39 -5.40 -2.56
N ALA A 37 23.52 -4.54 -3.04
CA ALA A 37 23.83 -3.12 -3.20
C ALA A 37 23.50 -2.35 -1.91
N SER A 38 22.26 -2.47 -1.40
CA SER A 38 21.83 -1.81 -0.18
C SER A 38 20.83 -2.67 0.58
N LEU A 39 20.78 -2.49 1.89
CA LEU A 39 19.72 -2.98 2.76
C LEU A 39 19.18 -1.79 3.55
N GLU A 40 17.98 -1.38 3.24
CA GLU A 40 17.35 -0.22 3.85
C GLU A 40 16.09 -0.61 4.62
N LEU A 41 15.93 -0.02 5.81
CA LEU A 41 14.70 -0.10 6.56
C LEU A 41 13.84 1.11 6.21
N VAL A 42 12.90 0.91 5.31
CA VAL A 42 11.99 1.96 4.90
C VAL A 42 10.79 2.02 5.85
N ARG A 43 10.54 3.20 6.42
CA ARG A 43 9.36 3.43 7.25
C ARG A 43 8.16 3.72 6.36
N GLY A 44 7.24 2.75 6.26
CA GLY A 44 5.93 2.97 5.69
C GLY A 44 4.97 3.56 6.72
N ASP A 45 4.34 4.69 6.42
CA ASP A 45 3.29 5.27 7.26
C ASP A 45 1.99 4.47 7.17
N TRP A 46 1.70 3.92 6.00
CA TRP A 46 0.53 3.11 5.72
C TRP A 46 0.76 1.64 6.07
N ARG A 47 -0.22 1.05 6.74
CA ARG A 47 -0.19 -0.35 7.19
C ARG A 47 -1.36 -1.11 6.63
N SER A 48 -1.15 -2.36 6.22
CA SER A 48 -2.22 -3.25 5.79
C SER A 48 -3.16 -3.56 6.95
N TYR A 49 -4.46 -3.42 6.73
CA TYR A 49 -5.50 -3.86 7.66
C TYR A 49 -5.67 -5.37 7.53
N SER A 50 -5.50 -6.10 8.63
CA SER A 50 -5.40 -7.56 8.62
C SER A 50 -6.71 -8.31 8.80
N LEU A 51 -7.79 -7.60 9.16
CA LEU A 51 -9.09 -8.21 9.38
C LEU A 51 -9.97 -8.09 8.15
N ARG A 52 -10.91 -9.01 8.05
CA ARG A 52 -11.87 -9.08 6.95
C ARG A 52 -12.77 -7.86 6.93
N LEU A 53 -12.98 -7.36 5.73
CA LEU A 53 -13.92 -6.30 5.41
C LEU A 53 -14.86 -6.82 4.34
N GLN A 54 -16.15 -6.77 4.59
CA GLN A 54 -17.18 -7.15 3.61
C GLN A 54 -18.28 -6.10 3.51
N THR A 55 -18.79 -5.94 2.31
CA THR A 55 -19.96 -5.07 2.07
C THR A 55 -21.19 -5.69 2.72
N GLY A 56 -21.86 -4.92 3.59
CA GLY A 56 -23.11 -5.33 4.26
C GLY A 56 -22.93 -6.22 5.48
N GLU A 57 -21.71 -6.55 5.89
CA GLU A 57 -21.45 -7.23 7.16
C GLU A 57 -21.19 -6.26 8.31
N SER A 58 -21.50 -6.73 9.52
CA SER A 58 -21.11 -6.00 10.73
C SER A 58 -19.58 -5.87 10.79
N PRO A 59 -19.04 -4.69 11.10
CA PRO A 59 -17.59 -4.48 11.19
C PRO A 59 -16.90 -5.27 12.30
N ASN A 60 -17.63 -6.06 13.06
CA ASN A 60 -17.13 -6.82 14.23
C ASN A 60 -16.55 -8.21 13.90
N THR A 61 -16.34 -8.54 12.64
CA THR A 61 -15.69 -9.80 12.33
C THR A 61 -14.22 -9.77 12.75
N SER A 62 -13.77 -10.78 13.48
CA SER A 62 -12.36 -11.00 13.82
C SER A 62 -11.65 -11.95 12.86
N LEU A 63 -12.32 -12.34 11.79
CA LEU A 63 -11.74 -13.20 10.78
C LEU A 63 -10.60 -12.48 10.04
N PRO A 64 -9.56 -13.21 9.64
CA PRO A 64 -8.50 -12.62 8.83
C PRO A 64 -9.03 -12.17 7.47
N ALA A 65 -8.41 -11.15 6.92
CA ALA A 65 -8.71 -10.68 5.58
C ALA A 65 -8.36 -11.74 4.53
N GLU A 66 -9.19 -11.84 3.52
CA GLU A 66 -9.01 -12.73 2.37
C GLU A 66 -8.41 -11.95 1.18
N GLY A 67 -7.79 -12.69 0.25
CA GLY A 67 -7.05 -12.12 -0.86
C GLY A 67 -5.70 -11.56 -0.45
N GLU A 68 -4.83 -11.34 -1.42
CA GLU A 68 -3.51 -10.76 -1.22
C GLU A 68 -3.56 -9.25 -1.37
N LEU A 69 -2.82 -8.54 -0.53
CA LEU A 69 -2.61 -7.11 -0.63
C LEU A 69 -1.13 -6.81 -0.52
N ASP A 70 -0.56 -6.29 -1.60
CA ASP A 70 0.76 -5.70 -1.60
C ASP A 70 0.67 -4.18 -1.54
N VAL A 71 1.42 -3.59 -0.62
CA VAL A 71 1.43 -2.14 -0.35
C VAL A 71 2.82 -1.61 -0.67
N SER A 72 2.90 -0.79 -1.69
CA SER A 72 4.15 -0.20 -2.16
C SER A 72 3.97 1.29 -2.46
N VAL A 73 5.06 1.92 -2.77
CA VAL A 73 5.09 3.32 -3.23
C VAL A 73 5.57 3.32 -4.66
N VAL A 74 4.93 4.09 -5.51
CA VAL A 74 5.37 4.40 -6.87
C VAL A 74 5.70 5.87 -6.97
N ASN A 75 6.71 6.22 -7.73
CA ASN A 75 7.19 7.59 -7.81
C ASN A 75 7.64 7.96 -9.22
N ILE A 76 7.72 9.27 -9.49
CA ILE A 76 8.04 9.77 -10.82
C ILE A 76 9.48 9.44 -11.24
N GLU A 77 10.41 9.39 -10.29
CA GLU A 77 11.83 9.19 -10.62
C GLU A 77 12.15 7.74 -10.99
N GLU A 78 11.51 6.78 -10.33
CA GLU A 78 11.77 5.36 -10.54
C GLU A 78 10.80 4.70 -11.53
N ASN A 79 9.56 5.20 -11.61
CA ASN A 79 8.50 4.52 -12.34
C ASN A 79 8.02 5.26 -13.60
N ALA A 80 8.47 6.51 -13.85
CA ALA A 80 8.09 7.19 -15.08
C ALA A 80 8.64 6.47 -16.32
N GLY A 81 7.76 6.19 -17.28
CA GLY A 81 8.13 5.48 -18.51
C GLY A 81 8.50 4.01 -18.31
N GLN A 82 8.25 3.43 -17.15
CA GLN A 82 8.58 2.03 -16.82
C GLN A 82 7.38 1.10 -17.04
N THR A 83 7.67 -0.18 -17.18
CA THR A 83 6.68 -1.26 -17.21
C THR A 83 6.98 -2.17 -16.01
N PRO A 84 6.01 -2.68 -15.28
CA PRO A 84 4.55 -2.67 -15.52
C PRO A 84 3.81 -1.42 -15.05
N VAL A 85 4.42 -0.56 -14.26
CA VAL A 85 3.78 0.66 -13.74
C VAL A 85 4.42 1.87 -14.40
N ASN A 86 3.65 2.59 -15.21
CA ASN A 86 4.06 3.88 -15.75
C ASN A 86 3.46 5.00 -14.89
N TYR A 87 4.25 5.52 -13.94
CA TYR A 87 3.78 6.59 -13.10
C TYR A 87 3.75 7.92 -13.84
N VAL A 88 2.58 8.56 -13.81
CA VAL A 88 2.33 9.87 -14.41
C VAL A 88 1.79 10.80 -13.33
N LEU A 89 2.27 12.03 -13.31
CA LEU A 89 1.77 13.05 -12.38
C LEU A 89 0.25 13.26 -12.55
N PRO A 90 -0.53 13.25 -11.46
CA PRO A 90 -1.94 13.53 -11.55
C PRO A 90 -2.20 14.96 -12.09
N PRO A 91 -3.31 15.19 -12.79
CA PRO A 91 -3.66 16.52 -13.30
C PRO A 91 -3.72 17.57 -12.17
N GLY A 92 -3.05 18.70 -12.36
CA GLY A 92 -3.01 19.79 -11.37
C GLY A 92 -2.02 19.57 -10.22
N VAL A 93 -1.33 18.44 -10.15
CA VAL A 93 -0.23 18.22 -9.23
C VAL A 93 1.08 18.63 -9.89
N SER A 94 1.86 19.46 -9.22
CA SER A 94 3.21 19.85 -9.66
C SER A 94 4.21 19.44 -8.59
N ARG A 95 5.41 19.08 -9.03
CA ARG A 95 6.50 18.74 -8.12
C ARG A 95 6.92 19.96 -7.31
N ILE A 96 7.09 19.75 -6.01
CA ILE A 96 7.54 20.81 -5.10
C ILE A 96 9.03 21.08 -5.35
N ILE A 97 9.40 22.34 -5.41
CA ILE A 97 10.81 22.75 -5.51
C ILE A 97 11.42 22.73 -4.11
N SER A 98 12.58 22.10 -3.96
CA SER A 98 13.29 22.07 -2.68
C SER A 98 13.80 23.49 -2.35
N PRO A 99 13.44 24.04 -1.18
CA PRO A 99 13.85 25.40 -0.80
C PRO A 99 15.33 25.47 -0.35
N ASP A 100 15.95 24.35 -0.05
CA ASP A 100 17.23 24.29 0.67
C ASP A 100 18.47 24.13 -0.24
N GLN A 101 18.30 24.14 -1.55
CA GLN A 101 19.39 23.94 -2.48
C GLN A 101 19.67 25.17 -3.36
N SER A 102 20.93 25.47 -3.58
CA SER A 102 21.40 26.52 -4.50
C SER A 102 21.06 26.22 -5.98
N GLN A 103 20.62 25.01 -6.27
CA GLN A 103 20.09 24.58 -7.57
C GLN A 103 18.60 24.25 -7.43
N ILE A 104 17.84 24.59 -8.45
CA ILE A 104 16.40 24.27 -8.52
C ILE A 104 16.25 22.77 -8.68
N THR A 105 16.09 22.08 -7.55
CA THR A 105 15.85 20.63 -7.54
C THR A 105 14.38 20.38 -7.20
N GLN A 106 13.69 19.65 -8.05
CA GLN A 106 12.32 19.22 -7.80
C GLN A 106 12.31 18.01 -6.87
N LEU A 107 11.49 18.06 -5.81
CA LEU A 107 11.28 16.90 -4.95
C LEU A 107 10.61 15.77 -5.71
N ASN A 108 10.90 14.54 -5.31
CA ASN A 108 10.24 13.37 -5.87
C ASN A 108 8.75 13.38 -5.50
N GLU A 109 7.89 13.14 -6.48
CA GLU A 109 6.45 12.97 -6.28
C GLU A 109 6.14 11.48 -6.26
N GLN A 110 5.32 11.06 -5.29
CA GLN A 110 5.04 9.65 -5.07
C GLN A 110 3.58 9.40 -4.69
N SER A 111 3.12 8.21 -5.02
CA SER A 111 1.78 7.74 -4.71
C SER A 111 1.80 6.37 -4.03
N LEU A 112 0.79 6.12 -3.22
CA LEU A 112 0.57 4.80 -2.63
C LEU A 112 0.00 3.86 -3.69
N SER A 113 0.65 2.72 -3.88
CA SER A 113 0.21 1.66 -4.77
C SER A 113 -0.32 0.48 -3.95
N LEU A 114 -1.53 0.05 -4.26
CA LEU A 114 -2.19 -1.10 -3.65
C LEU A 114 -2.45 -2.14 -4.74
N LYS A 115 -1.73 -3.25 -4.71
CA LYS A 115 -1.97 -4.38 -5.61
C LYS A 115 -2.77 -5.44 -4.89
N ILE A 116 -3.93 -5.77 -5.43
CA ILE A 116 -4.86 -6.72 -4.83
C ILE A 116 -5.00 -7.92 -5.77
N ARG A 117 -4.89 -9.14 -5.22
CA ARG A 117 -5.05 -10.40 -5.94
C ARG A 117 -6.00 -11.31 -5.18
N ASP A 118 -6.69 -12.17 -5.92
CA ASP A 118 -7.52 -13.24 -5.37
C ASP A 118 -8.52 -12.76 -4.32
N LEU A 119 -9.10 -11.56 -4.53
CA LEU A 119 -10.09 -11.01 -3.63
C LEU A 119 -11.46 -11.61 -3.93
N PRO A 120 -12.07 -12.36 -2.99
CA PRO A 120 -13.41 -12.90 -3.20
C PRO A 120 -14.46 -11.80 -3.37
N PRO A 121 -15.57 -12.09 -4.07
CA PRO A 121 -16.66 -11.14 -4.23
C PRO A 121 -17.16 -10.59 -2.88
N LYS A 122 -17.52 -9.31 -2.86
CA LYS A 122 -17.98 -8.56 -1.68
C LYS A 122 -16.94 -8.37 -0.58
N ASN A 123 -15.72 -8.87 -0.72
CA ASN A 123 -14.62 -8.59 0.19
C ASN A 123 -13.89 -7.31 -0.20
N ALA A 124 -13.24 -6.70 0.78
CA ALA A 124 -12.41 -5.53 0.59
C ALA A 124 -11.05 -5.69 1.28
N ARG A 125 -10.06 -4.96 0.76
CA ARG A 125 -8.75 -4.82 1.39
C ARG A 125 -8.53 -3.35 1.72
N ALA A 126 -7.87 -3.08 2.83
CA ALA A 126 -7.60 -1.72 3.24
C ALA A 126 -6.21 -1.53 3.80
N VAL A 127 -5.74 -0.32 3.71
CA VAL A 127 -4.58 0.20 4.43
C VAL A 127 -5.02 1.29 5.38
N TYR A 128 -4.29 1.49 6.45
CA TYR A 128 -4.59 2.53 7.42
C TYR A 128 -3.34 3.28 7.86
N LYS A 129 -3.54 4.50 8.27
CA LYS A 129 -2.54 5.37 8.89
C LYS A 129 -3.17 6.05 10.10
N ASN A 130 -2.49 6.00 11.24
CA ASN A 130 -2.92 6.76 12.41
C ASN A 130 -2.48 8.21 12.26
N THR A 131 -3.44 9.11 12.39
CA THR A 131 -3.22 10.55 12.30
C THR A 131 -3.86 11.24 13.49
N SER A 132 -3.32 12.40 13.87
CA SER A 132 -3.92 13.29 14.87
C SER A 132 -4.32 14.58 14.18
N LEU A 133 -5.31 14.50 13.29
CA LEU A 133 -5.77 15.62 12.50
C LEU A 133 -7.08 16.18 13.07
N ASP A 134 -7.14 17.49 13.26
CA ASP A 134 -8.41 18.18 13.47
C ASP A 134 -9.02 18.53 12.12
N MET A 135 -9.98 17.71 11.68
CA MET A 135 -10.61 17.84 10.35
C MET A 135 -11.52 19.08 10.24
N ARG A 136 -11.90 19.71 11.34
CA ARG A 136 -12.81 20.88 11.35
C ARG A 136 -12.25 22.09 10.59
N ASN A 137 -10.93 22.16 10.46
CA ASN A 137 -10.23 23.24 9.78
C ASN A 137 -10.13 23.08 8.26
N TYR A 138 -10.58 21.92 7.72
CA TYR A 138 -10.48 21.61 6.31
C TYR A 138 -11.85 21.65 5.65
N LYS A 139 -11.94 22.34 4.52
CA LYS A 139 -13.17 22.48 3.75
C LYS A 139 -13.36 21.37 2.72
N TYR A 140 -12.26 20.86 2.18
CA TYR A 140 -12.26 19.87 1.11
C TYR A 140 -11.26 18.76 1.42
N LEU A 141 -11.61 17.55 1.01
CA LEU A 141 -10.71 16.43 0.82
C LEU A 141 -10.56 16.20 -0.68
N GLN A 142 -9.33 16.17 -1.16
CA GLN A 142 -9.01 15.87 -2.56
C GLN A 142 -8.05 14.71 -2.62
N MET A 143 -8.36 13.75 -3.46
CA MET A 143 -7.52 12.58 -3.71
C MET A 143 -7.65 12.18 -5.18
N PHE A 144 -6.54 11.95 -5.83
CA PHE A 144 -6.52 11.31 -7.13
C PHE A 144 -6.45 9.79 -6.94
N THR A 145 -7.30 9.09 -7.66
CA THR A 145 -7.32 7.63 -7.67
C THR A 145 -7.22 7.16 -9.10
N HIS A 146 -6.32 6.23 -9.36
CA HIS A 146 -6.19 5.52 -10.62
C HIS A 146 -6.34 4.03 -10.34
N ALA A 147 -7.18 3.36 -11.10
CA ALA A 147 -7.35 1.92 -11.02
C ALA A 147 -7.05 1.30 -12.38
N GLU A 148 -6.29 0.23 -12.37
CA GLU A 148 -5.98 -0.56 -13.56
C GLU A 148 -5.94 -2.04 -13.20
N LYS A 149 -6.21 -2.89 -14.17
CA LYS A 149 -6.04 -4.33 -13.98
C LYS A 149 -4.55 -4.69 -13.97
N LEU A 150 -4.21 -5.73 -13.23
CA LEU A 150 -2.85 -6.27 -13.25
C LEU A 150 -2.55 -6.88 -14.63
N ILE A 151 -1.32 -6.73 -15.10
CA ILE A 151 -0.90 -7.18 -16.45
C ILE A 151 -1.07 -8.69 -16.62
N ASP A 152 -0.87 -9.45 -15.55
CA ASP A 152 -0.98 -10.90 -15.51
C ASP A 152 -2.40 -11.42 -15.19
N ASP A 153 -3.38 -10.51 -15.04
CA ASP A 153 -4.76 -10.85 -14.82
C ASP A 153 -5.54 -10.86 -16.15
N ASN A 154 -6.24 -11.97 -16.41
CA ASN A 154 -7.10 -12.14 -17.59
C ASN A 154 -8.55 -11.71 -17.33
N THR A 155 -8.89 -11.26 -16.15
CA THR A 155 -10.24 -10.80 -15.81
C THR A 155 -10.50 -9.45 -16.45
N ASP A 156 -11.67 -9.28 -17.08
CA ASP A 156 -12.10 -7.96 -17.53
C ASP A 156 -12.54 -7.14 -16.33
N LEU A 157 -11.89 -6.01 -16.12
CA LEU A 157 -12.31 -5.01 -15.15
C LEU A 157 -13.15 -3.95 -15.87
N ARG A 158 -14.41 -3.77 -15.47
CA ARG A 158 -15.33 -2.80 -16.05
C ARG A 158 -15.58 -1.65 -15.10
N ASN A 159 -15.89 -0.49 -15.65
CA ASN A 159 -16.26 0.68 -14.87
C ASN A 159 -17.45 0.37 -13.94
N GLY A 160 -17.30 0.71 -12.67
CA GLY A 160 -18.32 0.50 -11.64
C GLY A 160 -18.35 -0.88 -11.00
N GLU A 161 -17.47 -1.82 -11.39
CA GLU A 161 -17.37 -3.13 -10.74
C GLU A 161 -16.54 -3.11 -9.45
N THR A 162 -15.69 -2.09 -9.33
CA THR A 162 -14.87 -1.87 -8.14
C THR A 162 -15.17 -0.52 -7.53
N SER A 163 -14.91 -0.39 -6.24
CA SER A 163 -15.01 0.89 -5.55
C SER A 163 -13.80 1.14 -4.68
N VAL A 164 -13.51 2.40 -4.46
CA VAL A 164 -12.56 2.85 -3.46
C VAL A 164 -13.33 3.48 -2.30
N PHE A 165 -13.00 3.13 -1.08
CA PHE A 165 -13.57 3.77 0.10
C PHE A 165 -12.48 4.40 0.96
N ILE A 166 -12.82 5.50 1.62
CA ILE A 166 -11.98 6.14 2.61
C ILE A 166 -12.76 6.29 3.92
N ARG A 167 -12.12 5.95 5.04
CA ARG A 167 -12.71 6.03 6.37
C ARG A 167 -11.92 6.97 7.25
N PHE A 168 -12.61 7.83 7.97
CA PHE A 168 -12.06 8.71 9.00
C PHE A 168 -12.81 8.48 10.29
N GLY A 169 -12.10 8.10 11.35
CA GLY A 169 -12.76 7.80 12.61
C GLY A 169 -11.82 7.73 13.78
N SER A 170 -12.40 7.52 14.94
CA SER A 170 -11.67 7.31 16.19
C SER A 170 -11.27 5.85 16.39
N ASP A 171 -11.94 4.92 15.74
CA ASP A 171 -11.57 3.51 15.68
C ASP A 171 -11.83 2.93 14.29
N TYR A 172 -11.35 1.71 14.04
CA TYR A 172 -11.43 1.09 12.71
C TYR A 172 -12.74 0.35 12.42
N ARG A 173 -13.63 0.24 13.39
CA ARG A 173 -14.77 -0.68 13.31
C ARG A 173 -16.13 -0.04 13.53
N ASN A 174 -16.24 0.85 14.51
CA ASN A 174 -17.55 1.28 15.01
C ASN A 174 -17.79 2.79 14.87
N ASN A 175 -16.73 3.61 14.92
CA ASN A 175 -16.85 5.05 14.98
C ASN A 175 -16.04 5.72 13.88
N TYR A 176 -16.61 5.77 12.67
CA TYR A 176 -15.98 6.36 11.50
C TYR A 176 -17.02 6.95 10.55
N TYR A 177 -16.57 7.87 9.72
CA TYR A 177 -17.25 8.31 8.51
C TYR A 177 -16.65 7.58 7.33
N GLU A 178 -17.48 7.14 6.40
CA GLU A 178 -17.07 6.48 5.19
C GLU A 178 -17.54 7.25 3.96
N TYR A 179 -16.67 7.35 3.00
CA TYR A 179 -16.99 7.83 1.68
C TYR A 179 -16.51 6.80 0.66
N GLU A 180 -17.43 6.32 -0.17
CA GLU A 180 -17.17 5.30 -1.18
C GLU A 180 -17.44 5.88 -2.57
N VAL A 181 -16.54 5.56 -3.51
CA VAL A 181 -16.61 6.00 -4.91
C VAL A 181 -16.46 4.77 -5.80
N PRO A 182 -17.41 4.50 -6.68
CA PRO A 182 -17.22 3.51 -7.75
C PRO A 182 -16.16 4.00 -8.74
N LEU A 183 -15.34 3.09 -9.24
CA LEU A 183 -14.27 3.35 -10.18
C LEU A 183 -14.61 2.80 -11.56
#